data_182fe47524207b5617e60bad6b206e1c
#
_entry.id   182fe47524207b5617e60bad6b206e1c
#
_cell.length_a   1.000
_cell.length_b   1.000
_cell.length_c   1.000
_cell.angle_alpha   90.00
_cell.angle_beta   90.00
_cell.angle_gamma   90.00
#
_symmetry.space_group_name_H-M   'P 1'
#
loop_
_entity.id
_entity.type
_entity.pdbx_description
1 polymer ?
#
loop_
_entity_poly.entity_id
_entity_poly.type
_entity_poly.pdbx_seq_one_letter_code
_entity_poly.pdbx_strand_id
1 'polypeptide(L)'
;MQMMSLRSLVIMFLVVALSAGSVLAKQQFGRPLTLAVVTKVSEIEKNPRDFVGKKVLIRGTVVEVCAKRGCWLDIASDTPYGKFQAKVVDGVIVFPMSARGKVARVEGIVEELKLSREEALAYHRHHAEEKGLPFDPATVKGPETFYRLQAQGAELE
;
A
#
# COMPACT_ATOMS: atom_id res chain seq x y z
N MET A 1 46.23 -13.24 39.12
CA MET A 1 45.98 -12.30 38.02
C MET A 1 46.26 -13.05 36.72
N GLN A 2 45.23 -13.61 36.11
CA GLN A 2 45.33 -14.44 34.91
C GLN A 2 45.43 -13.53 33.67
N MET A 3 46.56 -13.54 33.02
CA MET A 3 46.76 -12.84 31.75
C MET A 3 45.90 -13.52 30.67
N MET A 4 44.78 -12.87 30.31
CA MET A 4 44.00 -13.31 29.14
C MET A 4 44.89 -13.21 27.90
N SER A 5 45.05 -14.35 27.22
CA SER A 5 45.88 -14.46 26.03
C SER A 5 45.30 -13.54 24.93
N LEU A 6 46.21 -12.84 24.23
CA LEU A 6 45.84 -11.94 23.09
C LEU A 6 44.94 -12.64 22.05
N ARG A 7 45.04 -13.96 21.92
CA ARG A 7 44.21 -14.80 21.06
C ARG A 7 42.73 -14.85 21.51
N SER A 8 42.47 -14.86 22.85
CA SER A 8 41.13 -14.85 23.41
C SER A 8 40.42 -13.51 23.21
N LEU A 9 41.18 -12.41 23.27
CA LEU A 9 40.66 -11.05 23.00
C LEU A 9 40.25 -10.87 21.53
N VAL A 10 41.05 -11.38 20.60
CA VAL A 10 40.77 -11.30 19.15
C VAL A 10 39.53 -12.11 18.77
N ILE A 11 39.36 -13.31 19.39
CA ILE A 11 38.16 -14.14 19.14
C ILE A 11 36.87 -13.48 19.71
N MET A 12 36.99 -12.83 20.88
CA MET A 12 35.85 -12.13 21.49
C MET A 12 35.45 -10.88 20.68
N PHE A 13 36.39 -10.16 20.05
CA PHE A 13 36.09 -9.05 19.13
C PHE A 13 35.48 -9.51 17.83
N LEU A 14 35.85 -10.69 17.32
CA LEU A 14 35.31 -11.23 16.06
C LEU A 14 33.86 -11.71 16.20
N VAL A 15 33.45 -12.18 17.39
CA VAL A 15 32.07 -12.65 17.64
C VAL A 15 31.08 -11.49 17.81
N VAL A 16 31.54 -10.33 18.31
CA VAL A 16 30.68 -9.15 18.46
C VAL A 16 30.36 -8.45 17.11
N ALA A 17 31.22 -8.64 16.10
CA ALA A 17 31.03 -8.04 14.79
C ALA A 17 29.98 -8.75 13.90
N LEU A 18 29.50 -9.95 14.28
CA LEU A 18 28.58 -10.74 13.45
C LEU A 18 27.08 -10.53 13.80
N SER A 19 26.77 -9.68 14.77
CA SER A 19 25.39 -9.33 15.12
C SER A 19 24.89 -8.06 14.42
N ALA A 20 25.35 -7.81 13.19
CA ALA A 20 24.70 -6.85 12.30
C ALA A 20 23.35 -7.43 11.89
N GLY A 21 22.34 -7.23 12.74
CA GLY A 21 20.97 -7.55 12.41
C GLY A 21 20.60 -6.93 11.06
N SER A 22 20.12 -7.74 10.13
CA SER A 22 19.59 -7.26 8.87
C SER A 22 18.45 -6.29 9.17
N VAL A 23 18.73 -5.00 9.16
CA VAL A 23 17.68 -3.98 9.09
C VAL A 23 17.02 -4.21 7.74
N LEU A 24 15.84 -4.81 7.75
CA LEU A 24 14.98 -4.86 6.58
C LEU A 24 14.77 -3.40 6.13
N ALA A 25 15.49 -3.00 5.10
CA ALA A 25 15.41 -1.64 4.58
C ALA A 25 13.99 -1.42 4.08
N LYS A 26 13.27 -0.49 4.70
CA LYS A 26 11.97 -0.04 4.22
C LYS A 26 12.15 0.55 2.84
N GLN A 27 11.37 0.05 1.90
CA GLN A 27 11.37 0.56 0.55
C GLN A 27 10.37 1.72 0.44
N GLN A 28 10.86 2.91 0.17
CA GLN A 28 10.06 4.12 0.07
C GLN A 28 9.68 4.43 -1.37
N PHE A 29 8.44 4.91 -1.57
CA PHE A 29 7.88 5.33 -2.84
C PHE A 29 7.22 6.71 -2.70
N GLY A 30 7.48 7.60 -3.64
CA GLY A 30 6.90 8.94 -3.65
C GLY A 30 7.41 9.82 -2.52
N ARG A 31 6.51 10.60 -1.92
CA ARG A 31 6.85 11.53 -0.83
C ARG A 31 7.10 10.79 0.48
N PRO A 32 7.97 11.30 1.36
CA PRO A 32 8.09 10.81 2.72
C PRO A 32 6.74 10.85 3.45
N LEU A 33 6.48 9.84 4.29
CA LEU A 33 5.30 9.84 5.14
C LEU A 33 5.46 10.91 6.24
N THR A 34 4.41 11.68 6.46
CA THR A 34 4.39 12.78 7.43
C THR A 34 3.49 12.50 8.63
N LEU A 35 2.53 11.60 8.49
CA LEU A 35 1.61 11.22 9.56
C LEU A 35 2.19 10.07 10.39
N ALA A 36 2.10 10.19 11.71
CA ALA A 36 2.50 9.14 12.64
C ALA A 36 1.35 8.19 13.00
N VAL A 37 0.11 8.71 12.98
CA VAL A 37 -1.07 7.96 13.39
C VAL A 37 -1.68 7.24 12.20
N VAL A 38 -1.84 5.92 12.34
CA VAL A 38 -2.49 5.08 11.33
C VAL A 38 -4.00 5.13 11.52
N THR A 39 -4.71 5.46 10.44
CA THR A 39 -6.17 5.35 10.34
C THR A 39 -6.51 3.92 9.90
N LYS A 40 -7.43 3.28 10.61
CA LYS A 40 -7.88 1.93 10.24
C LYS A 40 -8.65 1.96 8.92
N VAL A 41 -8.38 1.02 8.05
CA VAL A 41 -9.10 0.89 6.77
C VAL A 41 -10.58 0.67 7.03
N SER A 42 -10.95 -0.16 8.02
CA SER A 42 -12.33 -0.42 8.41
C SER A 42 -13.10 0.82 8.87
N GLU A 43 -12.43 1.81 9.48
CA GLU A 43 -13.06 3.09 9.85
C GLU A 43 -13.43 3.90 8.60
N ILE A 44 -12.55 3.90 7.60
CA ILE A 44 -12.79 4.58 6.33
C ILE A 44 -13.93 3.86 5.56
N GLU A 45 -13.89 2.53 5.48
CA GLU A 45 -14.92 1.73 4.79
C GLU A 45 -16.32 1.93 5.40
N LYS A 46 -16.38 2.05 6.73
CA LYS A 46 -17.64 2.25 7.45
C LYS A 46 -18.27 3.62 7.21
N ASN A 47 -17.46 4.67 7.17
CA ASN A 47 -17.92 6.06 7.03
C ASN A 47 -17.04 6.82 6.03
N PRO A 48 -16.96 6.42 4.76
CA PRO A 48 -15.98 6.97 3.81
C PRO A 48 -16.15 8.48 3.58
N ARG A 49 -17.39 8.99 3.63
CA ARG A 49 -17.69 10.42 3.44
C ARG A 49 -17.03 11.31 4.50
N ASP A 50 -16.86 10.79 5.72
CA ASP A 50 -16.24 11.54 6.81
C ASP A 50 -14.74 11.76 6.57
N PHE A 51 -14.14 10.98 5.68
CA PHE A 51 -12.72 11.04 5.34
C PHE A 51 -12.44 11.75 4.01
N VAL A 52 -13.44 12.02 3.18
CA VAL A 52 -13.23 12.69 1.88
C VAL A 52 -12.52 14.03 2.07
N GLY A 53 -11.44 14.22 1.30
CA GLY A 53 -10.57 15.40 1.36
C GLY A 53 -9.57 15.38 2.52
N LYS A 54 -9.65 14.42 3.44
CA LYS A 54 -8.71 14.30 4.55
C LYS A 54 -7.47 13.51 4.15
N LYS A 55 -6.33 13.95 4.64
CA LYS A 55 -5.07 13.22 4.54
C LYS A 55 -5.03 12.17 5.63
N VAL A 56 -4.81 10.92 5.26
CA VAL A 56 -4.73 9.77 6.16
C VAL A 56 -3.50 8.93 5.88
N LEU A 57 -3.04 8.20 6.88
CA LEU A 57 -2.05 7.14 6.75
C LEU A 57 -2.76 5.82 7.04
N ILE A 58 -2.81 4.93 6.05
CA ILE A 58 -3.33 3.57 6.22
C ILE A 58 -2.18 2.57 6.28
N ARG A 59 -2.42 1.41 6.91
CA ARG A 59 -1.48 0.30 6.99
C ARG A 59 -2.21 -1.02 6.81
N GLY A 60 -1.67 -1.90 5.98
CA GLY A 60 -2.21 -3.25 5.79
C GLY A 60 -1.36 -4.05 4.81
N THR A 61 -1.73 -5.31 4.63
CA THR A 61 -1.09 -6.18 3.64
C THR A 61 -1.53 -5.79 2.24
N VAL A 62 -0.60 -5.68 1.31
CA VAL A 62 -0.91 -5.51 -0.11
C VAL A 62 -1.48 -6.82 -0.65
N VAL A 63 -2.75 -6.82 -1.01
CA VAL A 63 -3.43 -8.00 -1.56
C VAL A 63 -3.39 -8.04 -3.09
N GLU A 64 -3.32 -6.88 -3.73
CA GLU A 64 -3.25 -6.77 -5.18
C GLU A 64 -2.40 -5.57 -5.61
N VAL A 65 -1.76 -5.68 -6.77
CA VAL A 65 -0.96 -4.63 -7.42
C VAL A 65 -1.39 -4.54 -8.87
N CYS A 66 -1.51 -3.34 -9.42
CA CYS A 66 -1.74 -3.15 -10.85
C CYS A 66 -0.63 -3.82 -11.68
N ALA A 67 -0.97 -4.91 -12.37
CA ALA A 67 0.00 -5.72 -13.11
C ALA A 67 0.60 -4.98 -14.32
N LYS A 68 -0.16 -4.08 -14.95
CA LYS A 68 0.30 -3.37 -16.16
C LYS A 68 1.22 -2.19 -15.86
N ARG A 69 0.90 -1.39 -14.83
CA ARG A 69 1.56 -0.10 -14.59
C ARG A 69 2.06 0.11 -13.16
N GLY A 70 1.71 -0.77 -12.22
CA GLY A 70 2.02 -0.55 -10.80
C GLY A 70 1.41 0.72 -10.22
N CYS A 71 0.31 1.23 -10.80
CA CYS A 71 -0.26 2.53 -10.49
C CYS A 71 -1.29 2.52 -9.37
N TRP A 72 -1.57 1.36 -8.77
CA TRP A 72 -2.42 1.20 -7.60
C TRP A 72 -2.06 -0.07 -6.82
N LEU A 73 -2.41 -0.04 -5.53
CA LEU A 73 -2.38 -1.16 -4.60
C LEU A 73 -3.76 -1.31 -3.97
N ASP A 74 -4.21 -2.55 -3.77
CA ASP A 74 -5.28 -2.85 -2.83
C ASP A 74 -4.66 -3.24 -1.49
N ILE A 75 -4.99 -2.50 -0.45
CA ILE A 75 -4.52 -2.70 0.93
C ILE A 75 -5.62 -3.40 1.72
N ALA A 76 -5.29 -4.54 2.32
CA ALA A 76 -6.23 -5.27 3.16
C ALA A 76 -6.70 -4.42 4.34
N SER A 77 -7.98 -4.48 4.63
CA SER A 77 -8.58 -3.93 5.83
C SER A 77 -8.13 -4.70 7.08
N ASP A 78 -8.30 -4.09 8.23
CA ASP A 78 -8.20 -4.72 9.55
C ASP A 78 -9.43 -5.58 9.88
N THR A 79 -10.44 -5.61 9.01
CA THR A 79 -11.58 -6.53 9.07
C THR A 79 -11.53 -7.54 7.91
N PRO A 80 -12.08 -8.76 8.09
CA PRO A 80 -12.08 -9.77 7.04
C PRO A 80 -12.72 -9.28 5.73
N TYR A 81 -12.09 -9.62 4.60
CA TYR A 81 -12.55 -9.34 3.23
C TYR A 81 -12.61 -7.88 2.80
N GLY A 82 -12.40 -6.93 3.72
CA GLY A 82 -12.30 -5.51 3.40
C GLY A 82 -10.97 -5.19 2.73
N LYS A 83 -10.97 -4.19 1.85
CA LYS A 83 -9.78 -3.64 1.23
C LYS A 83 -10.00 -2.22 0.75
N PHE A 84 -8.96 -1.42 0.74
CA PHE A 84 -9.00 -0.04 0.27
C PHE A 84 -7.95 0.19 -0.81
N GLN A 85 -8.38 0.76 -1.93
CA GLN A 85 -7.49 1.02 -3.04
C GLN A 85 -6.66 2.27 -2.79
N ALA A 86 -5.35 2.17 -2.95
CA ALA A 86 -4.42 3.28 -2.97
C ALA A 86 -3.95 3.49 -4.42
N LYS A 87 -4.45 4.53 -5.08
CA LYS A 87 -4.13 4.91 -6.46
C LYS A 87 -3.11 6.04 -6.45
N VAL A 88 -2.12 5.97 -7.30
CA VAL A 88 -1.14 7.03 -7.52
C VAL A 88 -1.38 7.70 -8.87
N VAL A 89 -0.80 8.88 -9.07
CA VAL A 89 -0.73 9.50 -10.40
C VAL A 89 0.17 8.65 -11.28
N ASP A 90 -0.32 8.28 -12.45
CA ASP A 90 0.37 7.41 -13.39
C ASP A 90 1.76 7.97 -13.74
N GLY A 91 2.76 7.10 -13.65
CA GLY A 91 4.16 7.45 -13.95
C GLY A 91 4.91 8.19 -12.83
N VAL A 92 4.25 8.65 -11.76
CA VAL A 92 4.91 9.33 -10.61
C VAL A 92 5.43 8.32 -9.61
N ILE A 93 4.62 7.31 -9.29
CA ILE A 93 5.01 6.17 -8.46
C ILE A 93 4.67 4.90 -9.24
N VAL A 94 5.60 3.94 -9.24
CA VAL A 94 5.38 2.61 -9.81
C VAL A 94 5.66 1.57 -8.74
N PHE A 95 4.61 0.88 -8.29
CA PHE A 95 4.74 -0.21 -7.34
C PHE A 95 5.18 -1.49 -8.04
N PRO A 96 6.17 -2.20 -7.53
CA PRO A 96 6.59 -3.48 -8.10
C PRO A 96 5.58 -4.58 -7.76
N MET A 97 5.45 -5.58 -8.60
CA MET A 97 4.61 -6.76 -8.34
C MET A 97 5.01 -7.50 -7.06
N SER A 98 6.27 -7.41 -6.66
CA SER A 98 6.80 -7.97 -5.41
C SER A 98 6.28 -7.26 -4.13
N ALA A 99 5.52 -6.17 -4.29
CA ALA A 99 4.82 -5.54 -3.16
C ALA A 99 3.67 -6.42 -2.65
N ARG A 100 3.09 -7.29 -3.49
CA ARG A 100 2.03 -8.20 -3.08
C ARG A 100 2.50 -9.11 -1.94
N GLY A 101 1.72 -9.21 -0.89
CA GLY A 101 2.02 -9.97 0.33
C GLY A 101 2.87 -9.21 1.36
N LYS A 102 3.45 -8.07 1.01
CA LYS A 102 4.16 -7.21 1.95
C LYS A 102 3.20 -6.33 2.73
N VAL A 103 3.64 -5.83 3.87
CA VAL A 103 2.93 -4.79 4.59
C VAL A 103 3.29 -3.44 3.98
N ALA A 104 2.26 -2.65 3.66
CA ALA A 104 2.43 -1.29 3.20
C ALA A 104 1.90 -0.28 4.21
N ARG A 105 2.59 0.84 4.33
CA ARG A 105 2.09 2.09 4.93
C ARG A 105 1.91 3.08 3.80
N VAL A 106 0.70 3.59 3.60
CA VAL A 106 0.39 4.48 2.49
C VAL A 106 -0.29 5.74 3.00
N GLU A 107 0.29 6.89 2.66
CA GLU A 107 -0.23 8.21 3.00
C GLU A 107 -0.83 8.87 1.76
N GLY A 108 -2.01 9.45 1.90
CA GLY A 108 -2.69 10.12 0.81
C GLY A 108 -3.97 10.81 1.25
N ILE A 109 -4.73 11.29 0.28
CA ILE A 109 -6.01 11.96 0.49
C ILE A 109 -7.13 11.03 0.06
N VAL A 110 -8.14 10.86 0.92
CA VAL A 110 -9.33 10.08 0.55
C VAL A 110 -10.15 10.89 -0.46
N GLU A 111 -10.45 10.27 -1.59
CA GLU A 111 -11.28 10.87 -2.64
C GLU A 111 -12.55 10.07 -2.89
N GLU A 112 -13.61 10.79 -3.25
CA GLU A 112 -14.89 10.25 -3.70
C GLU A 112 -14.96 10.38 -5.23
N LEU A 113 -15.23 9.28 -5.91
CA LEU A 113 -15.45 9.23 -7.35
C LEU A 113 -16.93 8.99 -7.58
N LYS A 114 -17.65 9.98 -8.08
CA LYS A 114 -19.03 9.87 -8.54
C LYS A 114 -19.03 9.67 -10.04
N LEU A 115 -19.37 8.49 -10.45
CA LEU A 115 -19.36 8.09 -11.85
C LEU A 115 -20.81 7.98 -12.37
N SER A 116 -21.08 8.60 -13.49
CA SER A 116 -22.26 8.27 -14.31
C SER A 116 -22.17 6.78 -14.72
N ARG A 117 -23.26 6.22 -15.23
CA ARG A 117 -23.24 4.84 -15.72
C ARG A 117 -22.19 4.63 -16.81
N GLU A 118 -22.01 5.62 -17.71
CA GLU A 118 -21.04 5.53 -18.78
C GLU A 118 -19.59 5.54 -18.24
N GLU A 119 -19.29 6.43 -17.30
CA GLU A 119 -17.99 6.49 -16.64
C GLU A 119 -17.71 5.23 -15.81
N ALA A 120 -18.73 4.68 -15.12
CA ALA A 120 -18.62 3.42 -14.39
C ALA A 120 -18.32 2.24 -15.33
N LEU A 121 -18.97 2.18 -16.50
CA LEU A 121 -18.65 1.20 -17.53
C LEU A 121 -17.20 1.31 -18.02
N ALA A 122 -16.73 2.52 -18.27
CA ALA A 122 -15.34 2.76 -18.67
C ALA A 122 -14.35 2.38 -17.56
N TYR A 123 -14.68 2.73 -16.32
CA TYR A 123 -13.86 2.40 -15.13
C TYR A 123 -13.73 0.88 -14.94
N HIS A 124 -14.84 0.14 -14.93
CA HIS A 124 -14.81 -1.30 -14.74
C HIS A 124 -14.13 -2.03 -15.90
N ARG A 125 -14.35 -1.59 -17.14
CA ARG A 125 -13.65 -2.14 -18.31
C ARG A 125 -12.15 -1.97 -18.18
N HIS A 126 -11.69 -0.76 -17.84
CA HIS A 126 -10.27 -0.47 -17.65
C HIS A 126 -9.65 -1.32 -16.55
N HIS A 127 -10.34 -1.47 -15.41
CA HIS A 127 -9.88 -2.33 -14.32
C HIS A 127 -9.82 -3.81 -14.71
N ALA A 128 -10.80 -4.30 -15.44
CA ALA A 128 -10.78 -5.67 -15.95
C ALA A 128 -9.62 -5.91 -16.91
N GLU A 129 -9.35 -4.95 -17.80
CA GLU A 129 -8.19 -5.00 -18.69
C GLU A 129 -6.85 -4.98 -17.94
N GLU A 130 -6.72 -4.18 -16.89
CA GLU A 130 -5.53 -4.15 -16.04
C GLU A 130 -5.28 -5.47 -15.31
N LYS A 131 -6.35 -6.19 -14.96
CA LYS A 131 -6.31 -7.50 -14.29
C LYS A 131 -6.26 -8.68 -15.27
N GLY A 132 -6.43 -8.44 -16.56
CA GLY A 132 -6.54 -9.52 -17.57
C GLY A 132 -7.81 -10.35 -17.42
N LEU A 133 -8.89 -9.76 -16.89
CA LEU A 133 -10.17 -10.42 -16.65
C LEU A 133 -11.21 -10.04 -17.72
N PRO A 134 -12.18 -10.91 -18.03
CA PRO A 134 -13.29 -10.54 -18.88
C PRO A 134 -14.18 -9.49 -18.19
N PHE A 135 -14.78 -8.60 -18.97
CA PHE A 135 -15.70 -7.58 -18.50
C PHE A 135 -17.08 -7.79 -19.11
N ASP A 136 -18.11 -7.88 -18.26
CA ASP A 136 -19.50 -7.90 -18.69
C ASP A 136 -20.15 -6.55 -18.41
N PRO A 137 -20.49 -5.76 -19.45
CA PRO A 137 -21.15 -4.46 -19.31
C PRO A 137 -22.51 -4.54 -18.60
N ALA A 138 -23.17 -5.70 -18.61
CA ALA A 138 -24.46 -5.89 -17.97
C ALA A 138 -24.39 -5.85 -16.44
N THR A 139 -23.19 -5.95 -15.85
CA THR A 139 -22.99 -5.84 -14.40
C THR A 139 -23.17 -4.41 -13.89
N VAL A 140 -22.93 -3.38 -14.72
CA VAL A 140 -23.07 -1.97 -14.36
C VAL A 140 -24.52 -1.50 -14.62
N LYS A 141 -25.28 -1.34 -13.55
CA LYS A 141 -26.73 -1.04 -13.63
C LYS A 141 -27.04 0.47 -13.67
N GLY A 142 -26.17 1.32 -13.15
CA GLY A 142 -26.42 2.75 -13.02
C GLY A 142 -25.20 3.54 -12.62
N PRO A 143 -25.37 4.79 -12.16
CA PRO A 143 -24.30 5.57 -11.54
C PRO A 143 -23.74 4.87 -10.31
N GLU A 144 -22.43 5.02 -10.07
CA GLU A 144 -21.73 4.38 -8.96
C GLU A 144 -20.89 5.41 -8.21
N THR A 145 -20.67 5.17 -6.93
CA THR A 145 -19.78 5.98 -6.11
C THR A 145 -18.71 5.07 -5.52
N PHE A 146 -17.46 5.43 -5.74
CA PHE A 146 -16.29 4.75 -5.19
C PHE A 146 -15.50 5.67 -4.27
N TYR A 147 -14.80 5.07 -3.33
CA TYR A 147 -13.85 5.77 -2.46
C TYR A 147 -12.49 5.10 -2.60
N ARG A 148 -11.44 5.89 -2.68
CA ARG A 148 -10.06 5.41 -2.74
C ARG A 148 -9.11 6.40 -2.10
N LEU A 149 -7.88 5.99 -1.85
CA LEU A 149 -6.81 6.86 -1.41
C LEU A 149 -6.05 7.36 -2.64
N GLN A 150 -6.02 8.68 -2.85
CA GLN A 150 -5.07 9.31 -3.75
C GLN A 150 -3.72 9.31 -3.05
N ALA A 151 -2.92 8.29 -3.29
CA ALA A 151 -1.67 8.06 -2.59
C ALA A 151 -0.60 9.06 -3.02
N GLN A 152 0.13 9.62 -2.05
CA GLN A 152 1.21 10.58 -2.23
C GLN A 152 2.57 10.00 -1.85
N GLY A 153 2.59 9.05 -0.93
CA GLY A 153 3.78 8.35 -0.48
C GLY A 153 3.44 6.98 0.10
N ALA A 154 4.39 6.06 0.03
CA ALA A 154 4.26 4.72 0.60
C ALA A 154 5.59 4.18 1.10
N GLU A 155 5.53 3.30 2.08
CA GLU A 155 6.64 2.46 2.57
C GLU A 155 6.19 1.00 2.49
N LEU A 156 7.05 0.12 1.98
CA LEU A 156 6.89 -1.34 2.02
C LEU A 156 7.85 -1.94 3.06
N GLU A 157 7.29 -2.82 3.91
CA GLU A 157 8.01 -3.58 4.94
C GLU A 157 8.16 -5.03 4.55
#